data_fe9f5aa837c4d1e3df460644426ff803
#
_entry.id   fe9f5aa837c4d1e3df460644426ff803
#
_cell.length_a   1.000
_cell.length_b   1.000
_cell.length_c   1.000
_cell.angle_alpha   90.00
_cell.angle_beta   90.00
_cell.angle_gamma   90.00
#
_symmetry.space_group_name_H-M   'P 1'
#
loop_
_entity.id
_entity.type
_entity.pdbx_description
1 polymer ?
#
loop_
_entity_poly.entity_id
_entity_poly.type
_entity_poly.pdbx_seq_one_letter_code
_entity_poly.pdbx_strand_id
1 'polypeptide(L)'
;MSPSPLVFITGASSGIGQALAASFYRAGYRLALVARRTGEIESWATARQLDPSRYQIYSADVAQTDSILAAGAACIERQGLPDVVIANAGISVGIDTAEREDIEVMGRTFATNNVGLMATFHPFVAGMRQRGSGRLVGIASVAAIRGLPGHGAYCASKAGVVAYCESLRGELHNSGVKVVTLCPGYIDTPLTQGNRYGMPFLMKAEDFADQALRAIEAGTSYRVIPWQMGVVAKLMRMLPNALLDLAVQGRARKKRSGES
;
A
#
# COMPACT_ATOMS: atom_id res chain seq x y z
N MET A 1 29.74 5.32 -13.26
CA MET A 1 28.65 5.84 -12.43
C MET A 1 27.74 4.68 -12.08
N SER A 2 27.39 4.47 -10.83
CA SER A 2 26.39 3.46 -10.46
C SER A 2 25.06 3.81 -11.14
N PRO A 3 24.30 2.82 -11.63
CA PRO A 3 22.99 3.12 -12.24
C PRO A 3 22.07 3.75 -11.19
N SER A 4 21.17 4.66 -11.65
CA SER A 4 20.17 5.29 -10.78
C SER A 4 19.34 4.21 -10.07
N PRO A 5 19.01 4.40 -8.78
CA PRO A 5 18.26 3.41 -8.00
C PRO A 5 16.90 3.15 -8.63
N LEU A 6 16.35 1.95 -8.42
CA LEU A 6 15.08 1.49 -9.00
C LEU A 6 14.04 1.25 -7.91
N VAL A 7 12.81 1.75 -8.13
CA VAL A 7 11.65 1.44 -7.30
C VAL A 7 10.57 0.71 -8.09
N PHE A 8 10.07 -0.40 -7.55
CA PHE A 8 8.92 -1.16 -8.06
C PHE A 8 7.67 -0.83 -7.24
N ILE A 9 6.60 -0.35 -7.88
CA ILE A 9 5.39 0.13 -7.19
C ILE A 9 4.15 -0.53 -7.76
N THR A 10 3.40 -1.26 -6.94
CA THR A 10 2.08 -1.78 -7.33
C THR A 10 0.96 -0.78 -7.04
N GLY A 11 -0.12 -0.83 -7.83
CA GLY A 11 -1.22 0.13 -7.72
C GLY A 11 -0.84 1.55 -8.15
N ALA A 12 0.08 1.65 -9.14
CA ALA A 12 0.63 2.92 -9.60
C ALA A 12 -0.31 3.74 -10.51
N SER A 13 -1.51 3.25 -10.81
CA SER A 13 -2.45 3.93 -11.72
C SER A 13 -3.20 5.10 -11.09
N SER A 14 -3.19 5.27 -9.76
CA SER A 14 -3.91 6.36 -9.09
C SER A 14 -3.46 6.58 -7.64
N GLY A 15 -3.91 7.67 -7.04
CA GLY A 15 -3.82 7.94 -5.61
C GLY A 15 -2.42 7.86 -5.03
N ILE A 16 -2.26 7.13 -3.91
CA ILE A 16 -0.98 6.99 -3.21
C ILE A 16 0.12 6.42 -4.13
N GLY A 17 -0.20 5.40 -4.94
CA GLY A 17 0.80 4.78 -5.83
C GLY A 17 1.37 5.75 -6.85
N GLN A 18 0.52 6.58 -7.44
CA GLN A 18 0.91 7.61 -8.39
C GLN A 18 1.71 8.75 -7.73
N ALA A 19 1.31 9.17 -6.53
CA ALA A 19 2.03 10.18 -5.76
C ALA A 19 3.42 9.67 -5.31
N LEU A 20 3.53 8.41 -4.88
CA LEU A 20 4.82 7.77 -4.58
C LEU A 20 5.70 7.72 -5.82
N ALA A 21 5.17 7.31 -6.98
CA ALA A 21 5.92 7.30 -8.23
C ALA A 21 6.49 8.69 -8.56
N ALA A 22 5.69 9.76 -8.39
CA ALA A 22 6.15 11.13 -8.59
C ALA A 22 7.27 11.54 -7.61
N SER A 23 7.13 11.20 -6.33
CA SER A 23 8.12 11.53 -5.30
C SER A 23 9.45 10.80 -5.56
N PHE A 24 9.42 9.50 -5.86
CA PHE A 24 10.61 8.72 -6.20
C PHE A 24 11.27 9.20 -7.51
N TYR A 25 10.49 9.56 -8.53
CA TYR A 25 11.02 10.12 -9.76
C TYR A 25 11.79 11.41 -9.51
N ARG A 26 11.23 12.33 -8.72
CA ARG A 26 11.93 13.58 -8.32
C ARG A 26 13.21 13.31 -7.53
N ALA A 27 13.24 12.24 -6.72
CA ALA A 27 14.41 11.80 -5.98
C ALA A 27 15.49 11.09 -6.83
N GLY A 28 15.29 11.00 -8.16
CA GLY A 28 16.29 10.43 -9.07
C GLY A 28 16.16 8.93 -9.34
N TYR A 29 15.11 8.27 -8.82
CA TYR A 29 14.88 6.85 -9.08
C TYR A 29 14.37 6.60 -10.51
N ARG A 30 14.71 5.41 -11.04
CA ARG A 30 13.98 4.78 -12.14
C ARG A 30 12.74 4.11 -11.57
N LEU A 31 11.68 4.00 -12.37
CA LEU A 31 10.39 3.50 -11.94
C LEU A 31 10.00 2.20 -12.66
N ALA A 32 9.56 1.20 -11.92
CA ALA A 32 8.82 0.05 -12.41
C ALA A 32 7.37 0.17 -11.89
N LEU A 33 6.47 0.58 -12.75
CA LEU A 33 5.09 0.95 -12.40
C LEU A 33 4.13 -0.17 -12.77
N VAL A 34 3.40 -0.70 -11.79
CA VAL A 34 2.53 -1.87 -11.98
C VAL A 34 1.08 -1.54 -11.68
N ALA A 35 0.19 -1.83 -12.61
CA ALA A 35 -1.25 -1.77 -12.43
C ALA A 35 -1.98 -2.61 -13.50
N ARG A 36 -3.26 -2.87 -13.26
CA ARG A 36 -4.16 -3.44 -14.28
C ARG A 36 -4.48 -2.43 -15.39
N ARG A 37 -4.63 -1.17 -15.02
CA ARG A 37 -4.98 -0.06 -15.91
C ARG A 37 -3.71 0.69 -16.32
N THR A 38 -2.98 0.15 -17.26
CA THR A 38 -1.70 0.73 -17.71
C THR A 38 -1.88 2.06 -18.42
N GLY A 39 -2.96 2.25 -19.18
CA GLY A 39 -3.27 3.51 -19.86
C GLY A 39 -3.39 4.72 -18.93
N GLU A 40 -3.83 4.52 -17.68
CA GLU A 40 -3.84 5.56 -16.66
C GLU A 40 -2.42 6.00 -16.28
N ILE A 41 -1.47 5.04 -16.21
CA ILE A 41 -0.06 5.34 -15.92
C ILE A 41 0.57 6.06 -17.11
N GLU A 42 0.31 5.61 -18.34
CA GLU A 42 0.81 6.23 -19.58
C GLU A 42 0.34 7.69 -19.69
N SER A 43 -0.95 7.93 -19.52
CA SER A 43 -1.54 9.26 -19.52
C SER A 43 -0.92 10.17 -18.45
N TRP A 44 -0.76 9.65 -17.23
CA TRP A 44 -0.13 10.36 -16.13
C TRP A 44 1.34 10.70 -16.40
N ALA A 45 2.12 9.74 -16.93
CA ALA A 45 3.53 9.94 -17.26
C ALA A 45 3.71 10.98 -18.36
N THR A 46 2.87 10.93 -19.40
CA THR A 46 2.84 11.90 -20.50
C THR A 46 2.47 13.30 -20.00
N ALA A 47 1.41 13.43 -19.20
CA ALA A 47 0.98 14.72 -18.66
C ALA A 47 2.05 15.38 -17.76
N ARG A 48 2.91 14.57 -17.13
CA ARG A 48 4.04 15.04 -16.30
C ARG A 48 5.35 15.13 -17.05
N GLN A 49 5.37 14.85 -18.35
CA GLN A 49 6.56 14.88 -19.20
C GLN A 49 7.72 14.05 -18.62
N LEU A 50 7.41 12.85 -18.08
CA LEU A 50 8.45 11.97 -17.56
C LEU A 50 9.33 11.47 -18.70
N ASP A 51 10.65 11.40 -18.45
CA ASP A 51 11.60 10.80 -19.37
C ASP A 51 11.29 9.30 -19.56
N PRO A 52 10.96 8.86 -20.80
CA PRO A 52 10.62 7.45 -21.06
C PRO A 52 11.75 6.47 -20.74
N SER A 53 12.99 6.91 -20.73
CA SER A 53 14.14 6.07 -20.36
C SER A 53 14.20 5.74 -18.86
N ARG A 54 13.45 6.47 -18.04
CA ARG A 54 13.48 6.34 -16.58
C ARG A 54 12.30 5.58 -16.00
N TYR A 55 11.36 5.08 -16.79
CA TYR A 55 10.26 4.26 -16.29
C TYR A 55 9.90 3.11 -17.23
N GLN A 56 9.35 2.07 -16.66
CA GLN A 56 8.70 0.97 -17.36
C GLN A 56 7.35 0.69 -16.71
N ILE A 57 6.38 0.29 -17.53
CA ILE A 57 5.03 -0.05 -17.11
C ILE A 57 4.82 -1.56 -17.29
N TYR A 58 4.29 -2.20 -16.25
CA TYR A 58 3.97 -3.61 -16.23
C TYR A 58 2.48 -3.79 -15.95
N SER A 59 1.79 -4.56 -16.80
CA SER A 59 0.40 -4.93 -16.57
C SER A 59 0.35 -6.14 -15.63
N ALA A 60 -0.28 -5.98 -14.46
CA ALA A 60 -0.55 -7.11 -13.56
C ALA A 60 -1.75 -6.84 -12.64
N ASP A 61 -2.47 -7.91 -12.30
CA ASP A 61 -3.41 -7.95 -11.19
C ASP A 61 -2.74 -8.63 -9.99
N VAL A 62 -2.53 -7.90 -8.91
CA VAL A 62 -1.91 -8.45 -7.69
C VAL A 62 -2.75 -9.54 -7.02
N ALA A 63 -4.06 -9.57 -7.27
CA ALA A 63 -4.94 -10.65 -6.79
C ALA A 63 -4.73 -11.98 -7.55
N GLN A 64 -4.02 -11.95 -8.68
CA GLN A 64 -3.64 -13.11 -9.48
C GLN A 64 -2.13 -13.34 -9.27
N THR A 65 -1.79 -14.34 -8.45
CA THR A 65 -0.40 -14.58 -8.03
C THR A 65 0.56 -14.67 -9.22
N ASP A 66 0.24 -15.49 -10.22
CA ASP A 66 1.11 -15.67 -11.38
C ASP A 66 1.31 -14.38 -12.19
N SER A 67 0.29 -13.51 -12.25
CA SER A 67 0.36 -12.23 -12.94
C SER A 67 1.39 -11.29 -12.31
N ILE A 68 1.37 -11.15 -10.98
CA ILE A 68 2.33 -10.27 -10.28
C ILE A 68 3.74 -10.88 -10.22
N LEU A 69 3.85 -12.21 -10.11
CA LEU A 69 5.15 -12.89 -10.19
C LEU A 69 5.81 -12.66 -11.55
N ALA A 70 5.06 -12.81 -12.64
CA ALA A 70 5.55 -12.55 -14.00
C ALA A 70 6.00 -11.09 -14.18
N ALA A 71 5.23 -10.12 -13.65
CA ALA A 71 5.63 -8.71 -13.70
C ALA A 71 6.91 -8.44 -12.91
N GLY A 72 7.11 -9.08 -11.76
CA GLY A 72 8.34 -9.00 -10.97
C GLY A 72 9.55 -9.58 -11.71
N ALA A 73 9.40 -10.75 -12.33
CA ALA A 73 10.45 -11.38 -13.13
C ALA A 73 10.81 -10.51 -14.34
N ALA A 74 9.83 -9.98 -15.07
CA ALA A 74 10.06 -9.07 -16.20
C ALA A 74 10.75 -7.76 -15.78
N CYS A 75 10.46 -7.26 -14.57
CA CYS A 75 11.17 -6.10 -14.02
C CYS A 75 12.65 -6.41 -13.79
N ILE A 76 12.97 -7.56 -13.18
CA ILE A 76 14.37 -7.98 -12.95
C ILE A 76 15.11 -8.12 -14.27
N GLU A 77 14.49 -8.75 -15.26
CA GLU A 77 15.09 -8.96 -16.59
C GLU A 77 15.38 -7.64 -17.32
N ARG A 78 14.43 -6.70 -17.32
CA ARG A 78 14.51 -5.46 -18.12
C ARG A 78 15.21 -4.31 -17.43
N GLN A 79 15.04 -4.17 -16.14
CA GLN A 79 15.53 -3.02 -15.36
C GLN A 79 16.53 -3.40 -14.27
N GLY A 80 16.65 -4.67 -13.93
CA GLY A 80 17.47 -5.16 -12.84
C GLY A 80 16.70 -5.27 -11.53
N LEU A 81 17.40 -5.76 -10.48
CA LEU A 81 16.82 -5.95 -9.16
C LEU A 81 16.53 -4.59 -8.49
N PRO A 82 15.27 -4.28 -8.11
CA PRO A 82 14.91 -3.02 -7.46
C PRO A 82 15.66 -2.79 -6.15
N ASP A 83 15.86 -1.52 -5.81
CA ASP A 83 16.34 -1.08 -4.49
C ASP A 83 15.20 -0.96 -3.50
N VAL A 84 14.00 -0.62 -4.00
CA VAL A 84 12.78 -0.47 -3.21
C VAL A 84 11.64 -1.20 -3.91
N VAL A 85 10.88 -1.99 -3.17
CA VAL A 85 9.63 -2.62 -3.64
C VAL A 85 8.49 -2.15 -2.76
N ILE A 86 7.48 -1.51 -3.36
CA ILE A 86 6.32 -0.96 -2.65
C ILE A 86 5.06 -1.73 -3.03
N ALA A 87 4.59 -2.57 -2.12
CA ALA A 87 3.30 -3.23 -2.22
C ALA A 87 2.20 -2.27 -1.75
N ASN A 88 1.72 -1.43 -2.69
CA ASN A 88 0.74 -0.39 -2.44
C ASN A 88 -0.66 -0.77 -2.95
N ALA A 89 -0.80 -1.62 -3.95
CA ALA A 89 -2.10 -2.03 -4.47
C ALA A 89 -3.02 -2.52 -3.34
N GLY A 90 -4.26 -2.03 -3.35
CA GLY A 90 -5.23 -2.41 -2.32
C GLY A 90 -6.63 -1.90 -2.65
N ILE A 91 -7.63 -2.56 -2.08
CA ILE A 91 -9.04 -2.20 -2.18
C ILE A 91 -9.66 -2.02 -0.80
N SER A 92 -10.73 -1.22 -0.73
CA SER A 92 -11.50 -0.97 0.47
C SER A 92 -12.98 -0.89 0.10
N VAL A 93 -13.74 -1.91 0.44
CA VAL A 93 -15.18 -2.01 0.20
C VAL A 93 -15.87 -2.26 1.53
N GLY A 94 -17.04 -1.68 1.75
CA GLY A 94 -17.88 -1.94 2.92
C GLY A 94 -18.43 -3.36 2.89
N ILE A 95 -18.64 -3.94 4.06
CA ILE A 95 -19.29 -5.25 4.22
C ILE A 95 -20.31 -5.25 5.35
N ASP A 96 -21.33 -6.10 5.22
CA ASP A 96 -22.20 -6.50 6.30
C ASP A 96 -22.16 -8.05 6.42
N THR A 97 -21.84 -8.56 7.59
CA THR A 97 -21.67 -10.01 7.81
C THR A 97 -22.99 -10.78 7.64
N ALA A 98 -24.14 -10.11 7.73
CA ALA A 98 -25.45 -10.73 7.49
C ALA A 98 -25.70 -11.04 5.99
N GLU A 99 -24.93 -10.40 5.10
CA GLU A 99 -25.11 -10.51 3.66
C GLU A 99 -24.17 -11.56 3.07
N ARG A 100 -24.75 -12.56 2.39
CA ARG A 100 -23.99 -13.70 1.83
C ARG A 100 -22.94 -13.25 0.80
N GLU A 101 -23.27 -12.26 -0.02
CA GLU A 101 -22.42 -11.73 -1.09
C GLU A 101 -21.15 -11.05 -0.54
N ASP A 102 -21.19 -10.54 0.68
CA ASP A 102 -20.06 -9.84 1.29
C ASP A 102 -18.94 -10.79 1.75
N ILE A 103 -19.21 -12.09 1.84
CA ILE A 103 -18.15 -13.11 2.02
C ILE A 103 -17.18 -13.08 0.83
N GLU A 104 -17.68 -12.93 -0.39
CA GLU A 104 -16.85 -12.82 -1.60
C GLU A 104 -16.08 -11.50 -1.65
N VAL A 105 -16.68 -10.41 -1.17
CA VAL A 105 -16.00 -9.11 -1.01
C VAL A 105 -14.82 -9.24 -0.05
N MET A 106 -15.01 -9.95 1.08
CA MET A 106 -13.93 -10.23 2.02
C MET A 106 -12.81 -11.03 1.36
N GLY A 107 -13.15 -12.12 0.65
CA GLY A 107 -12.18 -12.95 -0.08
C GLY A 107 -11.33 -12.13 -1.07
N ARG A 108 -11.99 -11.30 -1.91
CA ARG A 108 -11.29 -10.41 -2.86
C ARG A 108 -10.41 -9.38 -2.15
N THR A 109 -10.85 -8.87 -1.00
CA THR A 109 -10.07 -7.90 -0.22
C THR A 109 -8.78 -8.54 0.29
N PHE A 110 -8.85 -9.77 0.81
CA PHE A 110 -7.67 -10.49 1.27
C PHE A 110 -6.76 -10.92 0.12
N ALA A 111 -7.32 -11.39 -0.99
CA ALA A 111 -6.54 -11.74 -2.18
C ALA A 111 -5.70 -10.54 -2.66
N THR A 112 -6.31 -9.33 -2.72
CA THR A 112 -5.61 -8.12 -3.16
C THR A 112 -4.64 -7.59 -2.10
N ASN A 113 -5.13 -7.37 -0.87
CA ASN A 113 -4.40 -6.61 0.15
C ASN A 113 -3.33 -7.44 0.87
N ASN A 114 -3.49 -8.77 0.97
CA ASN A 114 -2.62 -9.66 1.73
C ASN A 114 -1.84 -10.61 0.83
N VAL A 115 -2.51 -11.49 0.09
CA VAL A 115 -1.83 -12.42 -0.82
C VAL A 115 -1.07 -11.65 -1.90
N GLY A 116 -1.70 -10.63 -2.50
CA GLY A 116 -1.07 -9.77 -3.50
C GLY A 116 0.14 -8.99 -2.99
N LEU A 117 0.14 -8.58 -1.71
CA LEU A 117 1.30 -7.95 -1.09
C LEU A 117 2.47 -8.94 -0.97
N MET A 118 2.22 -10.14 -0.44
CA MET A 118 3.23 -11.19 -0.34
C MET A 118 3.79 -11.55 -1.72
N ALA A 119 2.91 -11.78 -2.71
CA ALA A 119 3.29 -12.10 -4.08
C ALA A 119 4.08 -10.97 -4.75
N THR A 120 3.81 -9.69 -4.39
CA THR A 120 4.60 -8.53 -4.84
C THR A 120 6.05 -8.59 -4.34
N PHE A 121 6.28 -9.03 -3.11
CA PHE A 121 7.64 -9.12 -2.54
C PHE A 121 8.42 -10.33 -3.04
N HIS A 122 7.73 -11.45 -3.27
CA HIS A 122 8.33 -12.76 -3.53
C HIS A 122 9.46 -12.76 -4.59
N PRO A 123 9.31 -12.15 -5.79
CA PRO A 123 10.36 -12.21 -6.82
C PRO A 123 11.68 -11.55 -6.41
N PHE A 124 11.65 -10.66 -5.43
CA PHE A 124 12.78 -9.78 -5.11
C PHE A 124 13.52 -10.18 -3.84
N VAL A 125 12.87 -10.88 -2.90
CA VAL A 125 13.41 -11.17 -1.57
C VAL A 125 14.74 -11.93 -1.65
N ALA A 126 14.81 -13.00 -2.44
CA ALA A 126 16.03 -13.82 -2.57
C ALA A 126 17.21 -13.00 -3.12
N GLY A 127 16.99 -12.25 -4.18
CA GLY A 127 18.02 -11.40 -4.79
C GLY A 127 18.48 -10.27 -3.86
N MET A 128 17.55 -9.63 -3.13
CA MET A 128 17.87 -8.61 -2.15
C MET A 128 18.68 -9.16 -0.98
N ARG A 129 18.35 -10.37 -0.48
CA ARG A 129 19.14 -11.07 0.56
C ARG A 129 20.55 -11.36 0.07
N GLN A 130 20.70 -11.85 -1.16
CA GLN A 130 22.00 -12.14 -1.76
C GLN A 130 22.83 -10.86 -1.96
N ARG A 131 22.18 -9.76 -2.40
CA ARG A 131 22.82 -8.44 -2.54
C ARG A 131 23.18 -7.82 -1.19
N GLY A 132 22.57 -8.23 -0.09
CA GLY A 132 22.77 -7.67 1.24
C GLY A 132 22.14 -6.30 1.43
N SER A 133 21.21 -5.90 0.55
CA SER A 133 20.54 -4.59 0.61
C SER A 133 19.21 -4.59 -0.13
N GLY A 134 18.28 -3.74 0.30
CA GLY A 134 16.97 -3.56 -0.30
C GLY A 134 15.94 -3.04 0.71
N ARG A 135 14.81 -2.58 0.21
CA ARG A 135 13.68 -2.16 1.04
C ARG A 135 12.38 -2.76 0.53
N LEU A 136 11.67 -3.48 1.38
CA LEU A 136 10.33 -4.00 1.14
C LEU A 136 9.33 -3.15 1.92
N VAL A 137 8.40 -2.52 1.22
CA VAL A 137 7.47 -1.54 1.80
C VAL A 137 6.04 -2.03 1.69
N GLY A 138 5.40 -2.28 2.83
CA GLY A 138 3.98 -2.62 2.90
C GLY A 138 3.13 -1.38 3.22
N ILE A 139 2.15 -1.08 2.36
CA ILE A 139 1.18 -0.01 2.63
C ILE A 139 -0.01 -0.60 3.41
N ALA A 140 0.00 -0.41 4.73
CA ALA A 140 -1.09 -0.77 5.63
C ALA A 140 -2.16 0.34 5.72
N SER A 141 -2.62 0.68 6.89
CA SER A 141 -3.54 1.79 7.19
C SER A 141 -3.64 1.99 8.70
N VAL A 142 -4.06 3.16 9.16
CA VAL A 142 -4.51 3.35 10.55
C VAL A 142 -5.71 2.46 10.90
N ALA A 143 -6.49 2.04 9.90
CA ALA A 143 -7.57 1.05 10.07
C ALA A 143 -7.08 -0.34 10.52
N ALA A 144 -5.77 -0.61 10.45
CA ALA A 144 -5.16 -1.81 11.00
C ALA A 144 -5.16 -1.84 12.55
N ILE A 145 -5.26 -0.68 13.19
CA ILE A 145 -5.06 -0.55 14.65
C ILE A 145 -6.32 -0.92 15.42
N ARG A 146 -7.50 -0.59 14.89
CA ARG A 146 -8.80 -0.90 15.50
C ARG A 146 -9.86 -1.20 14.44
N GLY A 147 -10.69 -2.23 14.67
CA GLY A 147 -11.84 -2.55 13.82
C GLY A 147 -12.89 -1.45 13.87
N LEU A 148 -13.53 -1.19 12.72
CA LEU A 148 -14.61 -0.20 12.58
C LEU A 148 -15.83 -0.85 11.94
N PRO A 149 -17.06 -0.54 12.39
CA PRO A 149 -18.30 -1.08 11.81
C PRO A 149 -18.37 -0.86 10.29
N GLY A 150 -18.75 -1.89 9.55
CA GLY A 150 -18.85 -1.85 8.09
C GLY A 150 -17.51 -1.92 7.35
N HIS A 151 -16.38 -1.93 8.07
CA HIS A 151 -15.03 -1.99 7.47
C HIS A 151 -14.28 -3.30 7.80
N GLY A 152 -14.98 -4.32 8.25
CA GLY A 152 -14.37 -5.54 8.79
C GLY A 152 -13.34 -6.16 7.87
N ALA A 153 -13.66 -6.36 6.58
CA ALA A 153 -12.71 -6.91 5.60
C ALA A 153 -11.46 -6.05 5.45
N TYR A 154 -11.63 -4.73 5.31
CA TYR A 154 -10.51 -3.81 5.15
C TYR A 154 -9.64 -3.73 6.41
N CYS A 155 -10.25 -3.53 7.59
CA CYS A 155 -9.51 -3.48 8.86
C CYS A 155 -8.72 -4.76 9.11
N ALA A 156 -9.33 -5.93 8.93
CA ALA A 156 -8.68 -7.21 9.10
C ALA A 156 -7.54 -7.40 8.09
N SER A 157 -7.75 -7.05 6.81
CA SER A 157 -6.69 -7.14 5.81
C SER A 157 -5.49 -6.24 6.13
N LYS A 158 -5.74 -4.99 6.57
CA LYS A 158 -4.66 -4.07 6.89
C LYS A 158 -3.93 -4.42 8.21
N ALA A 159 -4.64 -5.01 9.18
CA ALA A 159 -4.01 -5.63 10.36
C ALA A 159 -3.11 -6.81 9.95
N GLY A 160 -3.57 -7.65 9.02
CA GLY A 160 -2.78 -8.72 8.43
C GLY A 160 -1.52 -8.23 7.72
N VAL A 161 -1.58 -7.09 7.01
CA VAL A 161 -0.38 -6.47 6.40
C VAL A 161 0.64 -6.07 7.48
N VAL A 162 0.20 -5.46 8.59
CA VAL A 162 1.10 -5.09 9.69
C VAL A 162 1.77 -6.32 10.27
N ALA A 163 1.00 -7.34 10.66
CA ALA A 163 1.52 -8.57 11.24
C ALA A 163 2.49 -9.31 10.29
N TYR A 164 2.14 -9.39 8.99
CA TYR A 164 3.01 -9.99 7.98
C TYR A 164 4.34 -9.26 7.83
N CYS A 165 4.32 -7.93 7.73
CA CYS A 165 5.53 -7.13 7.63
C CYS A 165 6.41 -7.22 8.90
N GLU A 166 5.81 -7.36 10.09
CA GLU A 166 6.53 -7.60 11.34
C GLU A 166 7.26 -8.95 11.32
N SER A 167 6.57 -10.03 10.89
CA SER A 167 7.17 -11.35 10.72
C SER A 167 8.31 -11.31 9.71
N LEU A 168 8.05 -10.78 8.50
CA LEU A 168 9.05 -10.67 7.44
C LEU A 168 10.27 -9.86 7.88
N ARG A 169 10.10 -8.83 8.69
CA ARG A 169 11.21 -8.07 9.26
C ARG A 169 12.08 -8.93 10.17
N GLY A 170 11.47 -9.81 10.97
CA GLY A 170 12.18 -10.81 11.79
C GLY A 170 12.94 -11.81 10.93
N GLU A 171 12.32 -12.35 9.88
CA GLU A 171 12.93 -13.31 8.94
C GLU A 171 14.14 -12.71 8.20
N LEU A 172 14.09 -11.39 7.90
CA LEU A 172 15.16 -10.69 7.18
C LEU A 172 16.16 -9.98 8.11
N HIS A 173 16.06 -10.21 9.42
CA HIS A 173 17.04 -9.68 10.36
C HIS A 173 18.46 -10.13 9.97
N ASN A 174 19.42 -9.24 9.98
CA ASN A 174 20.81 -9.46 9.58
C ASN A 174 21.06 -9.70 8.07
N SER A 175 20.03 -9.68 7.21
CA SER A 175 20.19 -9.83 5.76
C SER A 175 20.58 -8.54 5.02
N GLY A 176 20.59 -7.40 5.70
CA GLY A 176 20.75 -6.08 5.09
C GLY A 176 19.47 -5.53 4.45
N VAL A 177 18.42 -6.35 4.26
CA VAL A 177 17.13 -5.92 3.73
C VAL A 177 16.27 -5.30 4.83
N LYS A 178 15.67 -4.14 4.55
CA LYS A 178 14.79 -3.43 5.49
C LYS A 178 13.32 -3.65 5.11
N VAL A 179 12.48 -3.97 6.08
CA VAL A 179 11.02 -4.02 5.91
C VAL A 179 10.41 -2.78 6.56
N VAL A 180 9.65 -2.03 5.77
CA VAL A 180 9.02 -0.77 6.16
C VAL A 180 7.51 -0.92 6.09
N THR A 181 6.81 -0.68 7.18
CA THR A 181 5.34 -0.68 7.24
C THR A 181 4.85 0.76 7.34
N LEU A 182 4.14 1.22 6.33
CA LEU A 182 3.53 2.54 6.34
C LEU A 182 2.03 2.42 6.60
N CYS A 183 1.54 3.19 7.57
CA CYS A 183 0.13 3.27 7.93
C CYS A 183 -0.43 4.65 7.58
N PRO A 184 -0.95 4.85 6.35
CA PRO A 184 -1.65 6.08 6.00
C PRO A 184 -2.86 6.30 6.91
N GLY A 185 -3.09 7.58 7.27
CA GLY A 185 -4.39 8.05 7.75
C GLY A 185 -5.36 8.26 6.60
N TYR A 186 -6.14 9.33 6.65
CA TYR A 186 -6.99 9.73 5.53
C TYR A 186 -6.16 10.50 4.51
N ILE A 187 -6.03 9.93 3.32
CA ILE A 187 -5.31 10.53 2.18
C ILE A 187 -6.32 10.84 1.08
N ASP A 188 -6.30 12.04 0.54
CA ASP A 188 -7.18 12.45 -0.56
C ASP A 188 -6.82 11.68 -1.84
N THR A 189 -7.65 10.72 -2.16
CA THR A 189 -7.47 9.78 -3.27
C THR A 189 -8.83 9.28 -3.75
N PRO A 190 -8.93 8.69 -4.94
CA PRO A 190 -10.17 8.06 -5.38
C PRO A 190 -10.74 7.01 -4.39
N LEU A 191 -9.88 6.36 -3.60
CA LEU A 191 -10.31 5.38 -2.59
C LEU A 191 -11.12 6.03 -1.44
N THR A 192 -10.86 7.28 -1.12
CA THR A 192 -11.44 8.01 0.02
C THR A 192 -12.52 9.01 -0.38
N GLN A 193 -12.56 9.46 -1.65
CA GLN A 193 -13.54 10.44 -2.14
C GLN A 193 -14.99 9.99 -2.01
N GLY A 194 -15.26 8.67 -2.01
CA GLY A 194 -16.59 8.11 -1.77
C GLY A 194 -17.00 7.95 -0.30
N ASN A 195 -16.17 8.36 0.65
CA ASN A 195 -16.47 8.21 2.08
C ASN A 195 -17.51 9.25 2.53
N ARG A 196 -18.52 8.78 3.30
CA ARG A 196 -19.63 9.62 3.83
C ARG A 196 -19.42 10.03 5.29
N TYR A 197 -18.24 9.80 5.85
CA TYR A 197 -17.88 10.09 7.24
C TYR A 197 -16.72 11.08 7.32
N GLY A 198 -16.61 11.76 8.48
CA GLY A 198 -15.53 12.74 8.70
C GLY A 198 -14.15 12.09 8.61
N MET A 199 -13.25 12.78 7.95
CA MET A 199 -11.86 12.35 7.72
C MET A 199 -10.90 13.34 8.40
N PRO A 200 -10.69 13.20 9.74
CA PRO A 200 -9.78 14.10 10.45
C PRO A 200 -8.36 13.97 9.92
N PHE A 201 -7.65 15.10 9.85
CA PHE A 201 -6.28 15.17 9.33
C PHE A 201 -6.15 14.64 7.89
N LEU A 202 -7.16 14.88 7.04
CA LEU A 202 -7.09 14.55 5.62
C LEU A 202 -5.84 15.21 5.01
N MET A 203 -5.03 14.42 4.32
CA MET A 203 -3.74 14.84 3.76
C MET A 203 -3.74 14.65 2.25
N LYS A 204 -3.08 15.53 1.51
CA LYS A 204 -2.84 15.35 0.07
C LYS A 204 -1.92 14.15 -0.16
N ALA A 205 -2.14 13.45 -1.29
CA ALA A 205 -1.35 12.28 -1.62
C ALA A 205 0.15 12.59 -1.82
N GLU A 206 0.45 13.77 -2.34
CA GLU A 206 1.83 14.27 -2.54
C GLU A 206 2.55 14.46 -1.21
N ASP A 207 1.90 15.11 -0.22
CA ASP A 207 2.46 15.33 1.10
C ASP A 207 2.72 14.02 1.84
N PHE A 208 1.82 13.04 1.67
CA PHE A 208 2.03 11.68 2.16
C PHE A 208 3.23 11.04 1.50
N ALA A 209 3.33 11.10 0.16
CA ALA A 209 4.39 10.47 -0.60
C ALA A 209 5.78 10.99 -0.25
N ASP A 210 5.92 12.29 -0.02
CA ASP A 210 7.19 12.91 0.36
C ASP A 210 7.61 12.52 1.80
N GLN A 211 6.66 12.36 2.72
CA GLN A 211 6.95 11.83 4.06
C GLN A 211 7.26 10.32 4.02
N ALA A 212 6.55 9.57 3.16
CA ALA A 212 6.78 8.15 2.96
C ALA A 212 8.17 7.89 2.37
N LEU A 213 8.59 8.64 1.36
CA LEU A 213 9.93 8.55 0.77
C LEU A 213 11.01 8.68 1.85
N ARG A 214 10.95 9.73 2.67
CA ARG A 214 11.92 9.93 3.77
C ARG A 214 11.93 8.75 4.76
N ALA A 215 10.77 8.22 5.12
CA ALA A 215 10.68 7.08 6.03
C ALA A 215 11.25 5.79 5.40
N ILE A 216 11.02 5.58 4.09
CA ILE A 216 11.53 4.44 3.34
C ILE A 216 13.07 4.52 3.21
N GLU A 217 13.61 5.69 2.85
CA GLU A 217 15.06 5.90 2.73
C GLU A 217 15.77 5.73 4.07
N ALA A 218 15.16 6.19 5.16
CA ALA A 218 15.66 5.97 6.52
C ALA A 218 15.55 4.51 7.00
N GLY A 219 14.80 3.65 6.28
CA GLY A 219 14.56 2.27 6.69
C GLY A 219 13.72 2.15 7.97
N THR A 220 12.82 3.11 8.22
CA THR A 220 11.93 3.13 9.39
C THR A 220 11.01 1.95 9.38
N SER A 221 11.09 1.06 10.38
CA SER A 221 10.35 -0.21 10.40
C SER A 221 8.82 -0.04 10.42
N TYR A 222 8.31 1.00 11.10
CA TYR A 222 6.87 1.30 11.21
C TYR A 222 6.64 2.80 11.29
N ARG A 223 5.73 3.34 10.45
CA ARG A 223 5.40 4.77 10.46
C ARG A 223 3.93 5.01 10.17
N VAL A 224 3.27 5.79 11.04
CA VAL A 224 1.94 6.35 10.76
C VAL A 224 2.10 7.75 10.18
N ILE A 225 1.40 8.04 9.07
CA ILE A 225 1.44 9.34 8.39
C ILE A 225 -0.01 9.76 8.07
N PRO A 226 -0.45 10.93 8.57
CA PRO A 226 0.23 11.84 9.47
C PRO A 226 0.34 11.30 10.91
N TRP A 227 1.33 11.73 11.66
CA TRP A 227 1.62 11.22 13.01
C TRP A 227 0.45 11.41 14.00
N GLN A 228 -0.34 12.47 13.83
CA GLN A 228 -1.52 12.74 14.65
C GLN A 228 -2.52 11.57 14.62
N MET A 229 -2.69 10.97 13.43
CA MET A 229 -3.53 9.79 13.30
C MET A 229 -2.97 8.58 14.06
N GLY A 230 -1.65 8.51 14.24
CA GLY A 230 -1.02 7.50 15.08
C GLY A 230 -1.38 7.63 16.56
N VAL A 231 -1.44 8.87 17.06
CA VAL A 231 -1.90 9.16 18.43
C VAL A 231 -3.37 8.79 18.60
N VAL A 232 -4.23 9.27 17.70
CA VAL A 232 -5.68 8.96 17.71
C VAL A 232 -5.92 7.45 17.69
N ALA A 233 -5.24 6.72 16.80
CA ALA A 233 -5.40 5.28 16.67
C ALA A 233 -4.93 4.51 17.92
N LYS A 234 -3.82 4.93 18.54
CA LYS A 234 -3.36 4.36 19.82
C LYS A 234 -4.36 4.60 20.94
N LEU A 235 -4.88 5.82 21.06
CA LEU A 235 -5.91 6.13 22.06
C LEU A 235 -7.16 5.28 21.82
N MET A 236 -7.64 5.17 20.59
CA MET A 236 -8.76 4.28 20.26
C MET A 236 -8.46 2.81 20.60
N ARG A 237 -7.23 2.34 20.42
CA ARG A 237 -6.84 0.96 20.78
C ARG A 237 -6.92 0.71 22.29
N MET A 238 -6.66 1.73 23.11
CA MET A 238 -6.72 1.64 24.56
C MET A 238 -8.14 1.73 25.12
N LEU A 239 -9.12 2.20 24.35
CA LEU A 239 -10.51 2.29 24.81
C LEU A 239 -11.09 0.91 25.08
N PRO A 240 -11.76 0.68 26.23
CA PRO A 240 -12.63 -0.47 26.44
C PRO A 240 -13.69 -0.58 25.33
N ASN A 241 -14.10 -1.82 25.00
CA ASN A 241 -15.05 -2.06 23.92
C ASN A 241 -16.34 -1.24 24.06
N ALA A 242 -16.94 -1.18 25.28
CA ALA A 242 -18.16 -0.42 25.52
C ALA A 242 -18.03 1.07 25.16
N LEU A 243 -16.89 1.69 25.47
CA LEU A 243 -16.65 3.10 25.14
C LEU A 243 -16.37 3.30 23.63
N LEU A 244 -15.69 2.33 23.01
CA LEU A 244 -15.49 2.36 21.57
C LEU A 244 -16.82 2.24 20.83
N ASP A 245 -17.66 1.27 21.22
CA ASP A 245 -18.97 1.01 20.60
C ASP A 245 -19.84 2.26 20.67
N LEU A 246 -19.88 2.92 21.83
CA LEU A 246 -20.56 4.21 21.98
C LEU A 246 -19.97 5.30 21.07
N ALA A 247 -18.65 5.39 20.95
CA ALA A 247 -17.97 6.39 20.13
C ALA A 247 -18.19 6.20 18.62
N VAL A 248 -18.43 4.97 18.18
CA VAL A 248 -18.66 4.66 16.75
C VAL A 248 -20.15 4.46 16.41
N GLN A 249 -21.03 4.45 17.41
CA GLN A 249 -22.47 4.32 17.23
C GLN A 249 -23.01 5.46 16.33
N GLY A 250 -23.87 5.12 15.37
CA GLY A 250 -24.48 6.10 14.45
C GLY A 250 -23.51 6.67 13.38
N ARG A 251 -22.24 6.27 13.34
CA ARG A 251 -21.35 6.69 12.25
C ARG A 251 -21.76 6.06 10.92
N ALA A 252 -21.68 6.86 9.85
CA ALA A 252 -21.90 6.36 8.50
C ALA A 252 -20.89 5.22 8.19
N ARG A 253 -21.41 4.12 7.64
CA ARG A 253 -20.59 2.98 7.22
C ARG A 253 -20.03 3.20 5.81
N LYS A 254 -18.98 2.49 5.47
CA LYS A 254 -18.49 2.42 4.08
C LYS A 254 -19.55 1.76 3.20
N LYS A 255 -19.78 2.29 1.99
CA LYS A 255 -20.70 1.67 1.03
C LYS A 255 -20.28 0.22 0.73
N ARG A 256 -21.26 -0.67 0.69
CA ARG A 256 -21.14 -2.03 0.18
C ARG A 256 -21.06 -2.01 -1.36
N SER A 257 -20.59 -3.09 -1.94
CA SER A 257 -20.64 -3.27 -3.39
C SER A 257 -22.09 -3.28 -3.86
N GLY A 258 -22.46 -2.38 -4.78
CA GLY A 258 -23.85 -2.27 -5.29
C GLY A 258 -24.79 -1.33 -4.53
N GLU A 259 -24.36 -0.73 -3.42
CA GLU A 259 -25.13 0.36 -2.79
C GLU A 259 -24.97 1.68 -3.58
N SER A 260 -26.10 2.29 -3.95
CA SER A 260 -26.18 3.61 -4.60
C SER A 260 -25.87 4.79 -3.67
#